data_e3743cde81f36ff73cf4bf7197defee3
#
_entry.id   e3743cde81f36ff73cf4bf7197defee3
#
_cell.length_a   1.000
_cell.length_b   1.000
_cell.length_c   1.000
_cell.angle_alpha   90.00
_cell.angle_beta   90.00
_cell.angle_gamma   90.00
#
_symmetry.space_group_name_H-M   'P 1'
#
loop_
_entity.id
_entity.type
_entity.pdbx_description
1 polymer ?
#
loop_
_entity_poly.entity_id
_entity_poly.type
_entity_poly.pdbx_seq_one_letter_code
_entity_poly.pdbx_strand_id
1 'polypeptide(L)'
;MKNNNLLELKKKFIEIRNMGWVTATRSGNTAIGKTFEDLLGKIEDNLAEPDFGDIEIKSQRELSKSFVTLFTKAPSYPKSANTYLRKKYGDENEENLKTLHTSIFVDENTYKERYSFSLEIDEKEKRIYIKVKDLNTKENEQLVYYSFEAIQKKLDKKLKKLAYVEAKTNKLNKGQEKFYYTKMTIYENPSLENFLRLIKENKIMIDIRIGVYHDLNSKKYEKTHDHGTGFRIKEKDFCELYENKYNIEEI
;
A
#
# COMPACT_ATOMS: atom_id res chain seq x y z
N MET A 1 12.80 23.31 12.68
CA MET A 1 13.14 22.43 11.54
C MET A 1 11.94 21.65 10.96
N LYS A 2 10.96 21.19 11.75
CA LYS A 2 9.82 20.39 11.25
C LYS A 2 8.87 21.11 10.26
N ASN A 3 8.80 22.42 10.28
CA ASN A 3 7.92 23.19 9.37
C ASN A 3 8.56 23.48 8.00
N ASN A 4 9.86 23.21 7.83
CA ASN A 4 10.58 23.56 6.60
C ASN A 4 10.21 22.63 5.43
N ASN A 5 10.13 21.31 5.69
CA ASN A 5 9.80 20.33 4.64
C ASN A 5 8.41 20.57 4.05
N LEU A 6 7.44 20.91 4.90
CA LEU A 6 6.06 21.15 4.47
C LEU A 6 5.95 22.43 3.61
N LEU A 7 6.62 23.51 4.01
CA LEU A 7 6.67 24.75 3.24
C LEU A 7 7.41 24.56 1.91
N GLU A 8 8.47 23.77 1.90
CA GLU A 8 9.19 23.44 0.68
C GLU A 8 8.32 22.57 -0.25
N LEU A 9 7.64 21.55 0.29
CA LEU A 9 6.71 20.73 -0.49
C LEU A 9 5.56 21.57 -1.07
N LYS A 10 5.01 22.53 -0.30
CA LYS A 10 4.02 23.50 -0.80
C LYS A 10 4.52 24.26 -2.01
N LYS A 11 5.72 24.84 -1.94
CA LYS A 11 6.32 25.59 -3.06
C LYS A 11 6.45 24.71 -4.29
N LYS A 12 7.05 23.53 -4.13
CA LYS A 12 7.22 22.57 -5.24
C LYS A 12 5.90 22.12 -5.83
N PHE A 13 4.89 21.84 -4.99
CA PHE A 13 3.56 21.48 -5.48
C PHE A 13 2.93 22.59 -6.33
N ILE A 14 3.02 23.84 -5.89
CA ILE A 14 2.51 25.00 -6.65
C ILE A 14 3.23 25.14 -7.99
N GLU A 15 4.56 24.97 -8.01
CA GLU A 15 5.36 24.96 -9.23
C GLU A 15 4.90 23.85 -10.20
N ILE A 16 4.75 22.61 -9.71
CA ILE A 16 4.28 21.47 -10.51
C ILE A 16 2.86 21.71 -11.04
N ARG A 17 1.95 22.21 -10.19
CA ARG A 17 0.59 22.54 -10.61
C ARG A 17 0.57 23.61 -11.72
N ASN A 18 1.42 24.61 -11.63
CA ASN A 18 1.52 25.69 -12.61
C ASN A 18 2.13 25.23 -13.96
N MET A 19 2.80 24.07 -14.02
CA MET A 19 3.24 23.45 -15.28
C MET A 19 2.04 22.97 -16.13
N GLY A 20 0.84 22.82 -15.55
CA GLY A 20 -0.33 22.29 -16.24
C GLY A 20 -0.18 20.79 -16.55
N TRP A 21 -0.42 20.40 -17.79
CA TRP A 21 -0.32 19.01 -18.23
C TRP A 21 1.11 18.57 -18.46
N VAL A 22 1.60 17.64 -17.63
CA VAL A 22 2.94 17.04 -17.75
C VAL A 22 2.85 15.62 -18.30
N THR A 23 3.82 15.22 -19.11
CA THR A 23 3.88 13.88 -19.69
C THR A 23 4.34 12.87 -18.64
N ALA A 24 3.70 11.71 -18.58
CA ALA A 24 4.10 10.63 -17.69
C ALA A 24 5.52 10.15 -17.98
N THR A 25 6.35 9.99 -16.95
CA THR A 25 7.75 9.53 -17.07
C THR A 25 7.84 8.01 -17.26
N ARG A 26 6.77 7.27 -16.97
CA ARG A 26 6.62 5.83 -17.28
C ARG A 26 5.16 5.47 -17.53
N SER A 27 4.90 4.26 -17.99
CA SER A 27 3.56 3.72 -18.19
C SER A 27 3.04 2.96 -16.96
N GLY A 28 1.72 2.69 -16.94
CA GLY A 28 1.07 1.82 -15.97
C GLY A 28 0.48 2.54 -14.75
N ASN A 29 -0.02 1.74 -13.81
CA ASN A 29 -0.81 2.27 -12.67
C ASN A 29 -0.01 3.13 -11.70
N THR A 30 1.30 2.92 -11.61
CA THR A 30 2.21 3.68 -10.75
C THR A 30 2.80 4.92 -11.43
N ALA A 31 2.47 5.17 -12.70
CA ALA A 31 3.00 6.28 -13.46
C ALA A 31 2.73 7.64 -12.81
N ILE A 32 1.52 7.84 -12.27
CA ILE A 32 1.12 9.10 -11.63
C ILE A 32 1.99 9.45 -10.41
N GLY A 33 2.28 8.47 -9.55
CA GLY A 33 3.14 8.67 -8.39
C GLY A 33 4.59 8.92 -8.81
N LYS A 34 5.11 8.06 -9.68
CA LYS A 34 6.51 8.19 -10.16
C LYS A 34 6.76 9.52 -10.87
N THR A 35 5.83 9.97 -11.73
CA THR A 35 5.96 11.26 -12.40
C THR A 35 5.98 12.42 -11.41
N PHE A 36 5.16 12.36 -10.35
CA PHE A 36 5.17 13.39 -9.31
C PHE A 36 6.49 13.40 -8.53
N GLU A 37 7.00 12.23 -8.13
CA GLU A 37 8.30 12.09 -7.45
C GLU A 37 9.47 12.59 -8.31
N ASP A 38 9.46 12.29 -9.62
CA ASP A 38 10.47 12.79 -10.56
C ASP A 38 10.45 14.32 -10.66
N LEU A 39 9.26 14.94 -10.69
CA LEU A 39 9.10 16.39 -10.70
C LEU A 39 9.55 17.05 -9.38
N LEU A 40 9.45 16.35 -8.26
CA LEU A 40 10.02 16.79 -7.00
C LEU A 40 11.54 16.68 -6.94
N GLY A 41 12.16 16.02 -7.94
CA GLY A 41 13.60 15.76 -8.00
C GLY A 41 14.04 14.59 -7.10
N LYS A 42 13.10 13.69 -6.73
CA LYS A 42 13.43 12.51 -5.94
C LYS A 42 14.07 11.44 -6.84
N ILE A 43 15.25 10.97 -6.44
CA ILE A 43 15.86 9.77 -7.03
C ILE A 43 15.16 8.55 -6.42
N GLU A 44 14.76 7.60 -7.26
CA GLU A 44 14.14 6.35 -6.81
C GLU A 44 15.14 5.55 -5.97
N ASP A 45 14.81 5.33 -4.71
CA ASP A 45 15.57 4.51 -3.79
C ASP A 45 14.67 3.44 -3.15
N ASN A 46 15.29 2.40 -2.58
CA ASN A 46 14.59 1.33 -1.88
C ASN A 46 14.61 1.53 -0.36
N LEU A 47 14.81 2.77 0.11
CA LEU A 47 14.85 3.07 1.52
C LEU A 47 13.44 3.02 2.13
N ALA A 48 13.37 2.60 3.37
CA ALA A 48 12.12 2.54 4.12
C ALA A 48 11.76 3.89 4.79
N GLU A 49 12.33 4.98 4.26
CA GLU A 49 12.09 6.36 4.72
C GLU A 49 10.91 6.99 3.96
N PRO A 50 10.30 8.06 4.51
CA PRO A 50 9.30 8.86 3.80
C PRO A 50 9.84 9.49 2.51
N ASP A 51 8.95 9.80 1.58
CA ASP A 51 9.31 10.25 0.24
C ASP A 51 9.92 11.65 0.17
N PHE A 52 9.54 12.55 1.07
CA PHE A 52 10.02 13.93 1.10
C PHE A 52 10.29 14.38 2.55
N GLY A 53 11.53 14.29 3.00
CA GLY A 53 11.91 14.57 4.39
C GLY A 53 11.18 13.63 5.37
N ASP A 54 10.20 14.17 6.11
CA ASP A 54 9.34 13.43 7.04
C ASP A 54 7.93 13.15 6.49
N ILE A 55 7.71 13.38 5.19
CA ILE A 55 6.39 13.31 4.53
C ILE A 55 6.37 12.16 3.53
N GLU A 56 5.47 11.20 3.73
CA GLU A 56 5.16 10.19 2.72
C GLU A 56 4.26 10.78 1.65
N ILE A 57 4.46 10.40 0.39
CA ILE A 57 3.67 10.89 -0.74
C ILE A 57 2.86 9.74 -1.33
N LYS A 58 1.58 9.99 -1.54
CA LYS A 58 0.70 9.10 -2.31
C LYS A 58 -0.02 9.90 -3.37
N SER A 59 -0.02 9.40 -4.59
CA SER A 59 -0.68 10.06 -5.72
C SER A 59 -1.74 9.16 -6.32
N GLN A 60 -2.88 9.75 -6.67
CA GLN A 60 -3.98 9.02 -7.31
C GLN A 60 -4.65 9.89 -8.38
N ARG A 61 -5.22 9.22 -9.39
CA ARG A 61 -6.06 9.88 -10.38
C ARG A 61 -7.34 10.38 -9.72
N GLU A 62 -7.77 11.60 -10.03
CA GLU A 62 -9.07 12.12 -9.58
C GLU A 62 -10.19 11.12 -9.88
N LEU A 63 -11.18 11.05 -9.01
CA LEU A 63 -12.33 10.15 -9.09
C LEU A 63 -11.98 8.66 -9.03
N SER A 64 -10.74 8.30 -8.76
CA SER A 64 -10.39 6.90 -8.55
C SER A 64 -11.05 6.37 -7.27
N LYS A 65 -11.67 5.18 -7.40
CA LYS A 65 -12.24 4.44 -6.26
C LYS A 65 -11.33 3.31 -5.78
N SER A 66 -10.12 3.21 -6.34
CA SER A 66 -9.17 2.13 -5.99
C SER A 66 -8.56 2.35 -4.61
N PHE A 67 -8.14 1.26 -4.00
CA PHE A 67 -7.40 1.30 -2.75
C PHE A 67 -5.99 1.89 -2.95
N VAL A 68 -5.56 2.70 -2.00
CA VAL A 68 -4.21 3.28 -1.90
C VAL A 68 -3.39 2.43 -0.93
N THR A 69 -2.17 2.08 -1.30
CA THR A 69 -1.26 1.37 -0.40
C THR A 69 -0.74 2.33 0.66
N LEU A 70 -1.08 2.08 1.92
CA LEU A 70 -0.52 2.81 3.06
C LEU A 70 0.98 2.47 3.21
N PHE A 71 1.27 1.21 3.39
CA PHE A 71 2.64 0.70 3.46
C PHE A 71 2.69 -0.80 3.13
N THR A 72 3.85 -1.24 2.69
CA THR A 72 4.15 -2.67 2.53
C THR A 72 4.80 -3.22 3.79
N LYS A 73 4.41 -4.43 4.16
CA LYS A 73 4.94 -5.13 5.33
C LYS A 73 4.67 -6.63 5.22
N ALA A 74 5.71 -7.44 5.31
CA ALA A 74 5.54 -8.87 5.51
C ALA A 74 5.00 -9.14 6.93
N PRO A 75 4.25 -10.23 7.15
CA PRO A 75 3.82 -10.63 8.49
C PRO A 75 5.00 -10.78 9.45
N SER A 76 4.76 -10.59 10.74
CA SER A 76 5.75 -10.69 11.80
C SER A 76 6.15 -12.13 12.10
N TYR A 77 5.22 -13.07 11.88
CA TYR A 77 5.41 -14.49 12.11
C TYR A 77 4.60 -15.33 11.11
N PRO A 78 5.08 -16.53 10.74
CA PRO A 78 6.40 -17.10 11.03
C PRO A 78 7.53 -16.39 10.25
N LYS A 79 8.78 -16.73 10.57
CA LYS A 79 9.91 -16.30 9.72
C LYS A 79 9.66 -16.73 8.28
N SER A 80 9.84 -15.82 7.31
CA SER A 80 9.50 -16.03 5.89
C SER A 80 8.01 -16.32 5.65
N ALA A 81 7.11 -15.66 6.38
CA ALA A 81 5.67 -15.85 6.30
C ALA A 81 5.11 -15.78 4.88
N ASN A 82 5.62 -14.88 4.03
CA ASN A 82 5.20 -14.79 2.62
C ASN A 82 5.51 -16.08 1.86
N THR A 83 6.67 -16.70 2.10
CA THR A 83 7.01 -17.99 1.49
C THR A 83 6.08 -19.10 2.01
N TYR A 84 5.80 -19.10 3.31
CA TYR A 84 4.87 -20.03 3.92
C TYR A 84 3.48 -19.94 3.31
N LEU A 85 2.88 -18.73 3.27
CA LEU A 85 1.57 -18.48 2.69
C LEU A 85 1.51 -18.93 1.22
N ARG A 86 2.50 -18.53 0.42
CA ARG A 86 2.56 -18.91 -0.99
C ARG A 86 2.64 -20.41 -1.20
N LYS A 87 3.55 -21.10 -0.49
CA LYS A 87 3.72 -22.54 -0.67
C LYS A 87 2.51 -23.32 -0.21
N LYS A 88 1.85 -22.91 0.85
CA LYS A 88 0.73 -23.64 1.43
C LYS A 88 -0.59 -23.37 0.73
N TYR A 89 -0.89 -22.11 0.42
CA TYR A 89 -2.20 -21.67 -0.07
C TYR A 89 -2.17 -21.11 -1.50
N GLY A 90 -0.99 -20.94 -2.09
CA GLY A 90 -0.86 -20.43 -3.44
C GLY A 90 -1.42 -21.36 -4.48
N ASP A 91 -1.90 -20.77 -5.57
CA ASP A 91 -2.37 -21.45 -6.76
C ASP A 91 -1.20 -21.66 -7.73
N GLU A 92 -1.15 -22.81 -8.40
CA GLU A 92 -0.12 -23.14 -9.37
C GLU A 92 -0.44 -22.50 -10.72
N ASN A 93 0.56 -21.87 -11.33
CA ASN A 93 0.48 -21.36 -12.68
C ASN A 93 0.85 -22.48 -13.69
N GLU A 94 0.88 -22.14 -14.99
CA GLU A 94 1.23 -23.08 -16.08
C GLU A 94 2.64 -23.68 -15.95
N GLU A 95 3.53 -23.03 -15.21
CA GLU A 95 4.92 -23.50 -14.93
C GLU A 95 5.00 -24.30 -13.62
N ASN A 96 3.90 -24.70 -13.01
CA ASN A 96 3.78 -25.34 -11.69
C ASN A 96 4.39 -24.49 -10.53
N LEU A 97 4.49 -23.19 -10.73
CA LEU A 97 4.97 -22.25 -9.72
C LEU A 97 3.79 -21.65 -8.96
N LYS A 98 3.81 -21.80 -7.64
CA LYS A 98 2.73 -21.26 -6.80
C LYS A 98 2.83 -19.74 -6.64
N THR A 99 1.71 -19.06 -6.84
CA THR A 99 1.51 -17.63 -6.56
C THR A 99 0.33 -17.42 -5.62
N LEU A 100 0.34 -16.36 -4.84
CA LEU A 100 -0.78 -16.01 -3.95
C LEU A 100 -1.11 -14.52 -4.10
N HIS A 101 -2.23 -14.25 -4.76
CA HIS A 101 -2.76 -12.90 -4.95
C HIS A 101 -4.19 -12.85 -4.43
N THR A 102 -4.40 -12.22 -3.28
CA THR A 102 -5.72 -12.10 -2.66
C THR A 102 -5.80 -10.87 -1.76
N SER A 103 -6.98 -10.28 -1.68
CA SER A 103 -7.27 -9.21 -0.73
C SER A 103 -7.99 -9.79 0.48
N ILE A 104 -7.54 -9.46 1.69
CA ILE A 104 -8.04 -10.02 2.93
C ILE A 104 -8.64 -8.92 3.79
N PHE A 105 -9.89 -9.12 4.20
CA PHE A 105 -10.65 -8.28 5.11
C PHE A 105 -10.95 -9.03 6.42
N VAL A 106 -11.65 -8.39 7.35
CA VAL A 106 -12.21 -9.11 8.51
C VAL A 106 -13.29 -10.10 8.05
N ASP A 107 -14.12 -9.68 7.10
CA ASP A 107 -15.07 -10.58 6.48
C ASP A 107 -14.37 -11.65 5.66
N GLU A 108 -14.91 -12.87 5.68
CA GLU A 108 -14.37 -13.99 4.92
C GLU A 108 -14.37 -13.71 3.41
N ASN A 109 -13.24 -13.98 2.77
CA ASN A 109 -13.05 -13.88 1.34
C ASN A 109 -12.55 -15.19 0.75
N THR A 110 -13.33 -15.77 -0.15
CA THR A 110 -13.00 -17.04 -0.82
C THR A 110 -11.90 -16.83 -1.86
N TYR A 111 -10.88 -17.67 -1.80
CA TYR A 111 -9.78 -17.74 -2.76
C TYR A 111 -9.78 -19.09 -3.47
N LYS A 112 -9.92 -19.06 -4.81
CA LYS A 112 -9.87 -20.24 -5.67
C LYS A 112 -10.82 -21.37 -5.24
N GLU A 113 -12.01 -21.00 -4.72
CA GLU A 113 -13.05 -21.94 -4.25
C GLU A 113 -12.60 -22.96 -3.20
N ARG A 114 -11.33 -22.91 -2.79
CA ARG A 114 -10.69 -23.83 -1.85
C ARG A 114 -10.45 -23.25 -0.48
N TYR A 115 -9.99 -22.02 -0.41
CA TYR A 115 -9.64 -21.38 0.86
C TYR A 115 -10.52 -20.15 1.12
N SER A 116 -10.84 -19.91 2.37
CA SER A 116 -11.41 -18.65 2.82
C SER A 116 -10.40 -17.94 3.70
N PHE A 117 -10.11 -16.68 3.39
CA PHE A 117 -9.20 -15.82 4.15
C PHE A 117 -9.99 -14.78 4.92
N SER A 118 -9.58 -14.50 6.16
CA SER A 118 -10.12 -13.39 6.94
C SER A 118 -9.05 -12.84 7.89
N LEU A 119 -9.31 -11.65 8.45
CA LEU A 119 -8.48 -11.04 9.49
C LEU A 119 -9.15 -11.17 10.84
N GLU A 120 -8.36 -11.46 11.85
CA GLU A 120 -8.80 -11.42 13.25
C GLU A 120 -7.86 -10.54 14.06
N ILE A 121 -8.43 -9.59 14.82
CA ILE A 121 -7.68 -8.72 15.72
C ILE A 121 -7.78 -9.29 17.12
N ASP A 122 -6.64 -9.73 17.63
CA ASP A 122 -6.49 -10.15 19.03
C ASP A 122 -5.83 -9.02 19.83
N GLU A 123 -6.64 -8.30 20.59
CA GLU A 123 -6.18 -7.17 21.41
C GLU A 123 -5.37 -7.63 22.64
N LYS A 124 -5.60 -8.84 23.14
CA LYS A 124 -4.88 -9.41 24.27
C LYS A 124 -3.45 -9.79 23.87
N GLU A 125 -3.32 -10.50 22.74
CA GLU A 125 -2.03 -10.91 22.20
C GLU A 125 -1.35 -9.77 21.39
N LYS A 126 -2.06 -8.65 21.14
CA LYS A 126 -1.61 -7.52 20.32
C LYS A 126 -1.19 -7.95 18.92
N ARG A 127 -2.05 -8.71 18.25
CA ARG A 127 -1.80 -9.30 16.94
C ARG A 127 -2.97 -9.12 15.98
N ILE A 128 -2.66 -9.00 14.70
CA ILE A 128 -3.61 -9.11 13.59
C ILE A 128 -3.29 -10.42 12.89
N TYR A 129 -4.13 -11.41 13.05
CA TYR A 129 -3.97 -12.72 12.43
C TYR A 129 -4.56 -12.76 11.03
N ILE A 130 -3.87 -13.47 10.13
CA ILE A 130 -4.46 -13.99 8.90
C ILE A 130 -5.02 -15.37 9.21
N LYS A 131 -6.33 -15.49 9.19
CA LYS A 131 -7.03 -16.78 9.34
C LYS A 131 -7.24 -17.38 7.98
N VAL A 132 -7.01 -18.66 7.86
CA VAL A 132 -7.27 -19.43 6.65
C VAL A 132 -8.11 -20.65 7.00
N LYS A 133 -9.21 -20.82 6.30
CA LYS A 133 -10.09 -22.00 6.40
C LYS A 133 -10.02 -22.76 5.08
N ASP A 134 -9.68 -24.03 5.14
CA ASP A 134 -9.82 -24.94 3.99
C ASP A 134 -11.31 -25.31 3.85
N LEU A 135 -11.91 -24.97 2.74
CA LEU A 135 -13.35 -25.17 2.51
C LEU A 135 -13.71 -26.64 2.29
N ASN A 136 -12.73 -27.46 1.89
CA ASN A 136 -12.92 -28.89 1.68
C ASN A 136 -12.82 -29.67 2.99
N THR A 137 -11.72 -29.47 3.75
CA THR A 137 -11.48 -30.20 5.01
C THR A 137 -12.16 -29.56 6.21
N LYS A 138 -12.57 -28.30 6.10
CA LYS A 138 -13.09 -27.44 7.19
C LYS A 138 -12.07 -27.11 8.28
N GLU A 139 -10.80 -27.42 8.06
CA GLU A 139 -9.72 -27.08 8.96
C GLU A 139 -9.48 -25.55 8.97
N ASN A 140 -9.20 -25.02 10.14
CA ASN A 140 -8.84 -23.63 10.34
C ASN A 140 -7.38 -23.51 10.75
N GLU A 141 -6.69 -22.50 10.22
CA GLU A 141 -5.35 -22.15 10.62
C GLU A 141 -5.23 -20.67 10.94
N GLN A 142 -4.51 -20.36 12.03
CA GLN A 142 -4.27 -19.00 12.51
C GLN A 142 -2.81 -18.87 12.98
N LEU A 143 -1.86 -19.18 12.09
CA LEU A 143 -0.42 -19.13 12.40
C LEU A 143 0.21 -17.78 12.08
N VAL A 144 -0.22 -17.18 10.97
CA VAL A 144 0.42 -15.98 10.41
C VAL A 144 -0.17 -14.72 11.02
N TYR A 145 0.68 -13.83 11.54
CA TYR A 145 0.21 -12.58 12.13
C TYR A 145 1.16 -11.39 11.91
N TYR A 146 0.58 -10.20 12.07
CA TYR A 146 1.30 -8.93 12.25
C TYR A 146 1.20 -8.50 13.71
N SER A 147 2.31 -8.16 14.36
CA SER A 147 2.28 -7.59 15.70
C SER A 147 1.87 -6.12 15.66
N PHE A 148 1.13 -5.65 16.67
CA PHE A 148 0.76 -4.24 16.79
C PHE A 148 2.00 -3.34 16.84
N GLU A 149 3.07 -3.78 17.50
CA GLU A 149 4.35 -3.05 17.52
C GLU A 149 4.92 -2.82 16.13
N ALA A 150 4.88 -3.84 15.25
CA ALA A 150 5.38 -3.71 13.89
C ALA A 150 4.53 -2.76 13.03
N ILE A 151 3.22 -2.70 13.28
CA ILE A 151 2.31 -1.74 12.65
C ILE A 151 2.56 -0.34 13.19
N GLN A 152 2.61 -0.16 14.52
CA GLN A 152 2.89 1.15 15.16
C GLN A 152 4.18 1.77 14.61
N LYS A 153 5.26 0.98 14.52
CA LYS A 153 6.53 1.45 13.93
C LYS A 153 6.38 1.96 12.49
N LYS A 154 5.48 1.35 11.69
CA LYS A 154 5.20 1.82 10.34
C LYS A 154 4.38 3.11 10.33
N LEU A 155 3.38 3.23 11.19
CA LEU A 155 2.60 4.45 11.35
C LEU A 155 3.50 5.62 11.77
N ASP A 156 4.34 5.41 12.77
CA ASP A 156 5.23 6.45 13.32
C ASP A 156 6.33 6.89 12.35
N LYS A 157 6.94 5.91 11.65
CA LYS A 157 8.09 6.18 10.80
C LYS A 157 7.67 6.68 9.41
N LYS A 158 6.66 6.06 8.81
CA LYS A 158 6.33 6.27 7.39
C LYS A 158 5.08 7.09 7.18
N LEU A 159 4.09 6.95 8.04
CA LEU A 159 2.79 7.57 7.84
C LEU A 159 2.49 8.74 8.78
N LYS A 160 3.43 9.12 9.64
CA LYS A 160 3.21 10.21 10.60
C LYS A 160 2.70 11.48 9.93
N LYS A 161 3.16 11.73 8.70
CA LYS A 161 2.69 12.80 7.82
C LYS A 161 2.56 12.26 6.40
N LEU A 162 1.39 12.39 5.82
CA LEU A 162 1.06 11.94 4.47
C LEU A 162 0.61 13.10 3.60
N ALA A 163 1.24 13.29 2.46
CA ALA A 163 0.77 14.15 1.38
C ALA A 163 0.03 13.30 0.33
N TYR A 164 -1.27 13.53 0.20
CA TYR A 164 -2.09 12.87 -0.81
C TYR A 164 -2.33 13.81 -1.98
N VAL A 165 -1.87 13.39 -3.16
CA VAL A 165 -1.86 14.19 -4.38
C VAL A 165 -2.86 13.66 -5.39
N GLU A 166 -3.74 14.52 -5.87
CA GLU A 166 -4.74 14.19 -6.89
C GLU A 166 -4.35 14.82 -8.23
N ALA A 167 -4.51 14.07 -9.32
CA ALA A 167 -4.29 14.58 -10.66
C ALA A 167 -5.37 14.15 -11.66
N LYS A 168 -5.73 15.05 -12.54
CA LYS A 168 -6.47 14.74 -13.77
C LYS A 168 -5.57 13.96 -14.71
N THR A 169 -6.17 13.05 -15.48
CA THR A 169 -5.46 12.23 -16.44
C THR A 169 -6.03 12.46 -17.85
N ASN A 170 -5.12 12.66 -18.80
CA ASN A 170 -5.44 12.65 -20.21
C ASN A 170 -4.65 11.53 -20.90
N LYS A 171 -5.36 10.60 -21.53
CA LYS A 171 -4.76 9.50 -22.31
C LYS A 171 -4.68 9.93 -23.76
N LEU A 172 -3.47 10.10 -24.24
CA LEU A 172 -3.21 10.39 -25.66
C LEU A 172 -3.22 9.08 -26.48
N ASN A 173 -3.44 9.22 -27.80
CA ASN A 173 -3.25 8.11 -28.73
C ASN A 173 -1.82 7.57 -28.60
N LYS A 174 -1.68 6.20 -28.63
CA LYS A 174 -0.41 5.46 -28.44
C LYS A 174 0.01 5.20 -26.99
N GLY A 175 -0.93 5.23 -26.01
CA GLY A 175 -0.63 4.80 -24.64
C GLY A 175 0.16 5.78 -23.79
N GLN A 176 0.45 6.98 -24.28
CA GLN A 176 1.10 8.03 -23.52
C GLN A 176 0.08 8.76 -22.65
N GLU A 177 0.33 8.83 -21.35
CA GLU A 177 -0.53 9.55 -20.40
C GLU A 177 0.08 10.92 -20.09
N LYS A 178 -0.81 11.89 -19.78
CA LYS A 178 -0.45 13.18 -19.18
C LYS A 178 -1.23 13.35 -17.88
N PHE A 179 -0.59 13.98 -16.91
CA PHE A 179 -1.15 14.30 -15.61
C PHE A 179 -1.21 15.81 -15.39
N TYR A 180 -2.29 16.28 -14.78
CA TYR A 180 -2.39 17.63 -14.25
C TYR A 180 -2.68 17.52 -12.75
N TYR A 181 -1.66 17.80 -11.94
CA TYR A 181 -1.75 17.74 -10.49
C TYR A 181 -2.54 18.93 -9.96
N THR A 182 -3.70 18.67 -9.40
CA THR A 182 -4.70 19.68 -9.09
C THR A 182 -4.80 20.01 -7.62
N LYS A 183 -4.59 19.01 -6.75
CA LYS A 183 -4.82 19.14 -5.31
C LYS A 183 -3.82 18.32 -4.51
N MET A 184 -3.42 18.84 -3.36
CA MET A 184 -2.65 18.11 -2.35
C MET A 184 -3.29 18.31 -0.99
N THR A 185 -3.62 17.21 -0.33
CA THR A 185 -4.15 17.18 1.02
C THR A 185 -3.12 16.58 1.96
N ILE A 186 -2.91 17.22 3.09
CA ILE A 186 -2.00 16.75 4.14
C ILE A 186 -2.81 16.10 5.23
N TYR A 187 -2.34 14.93 5.66
CA TYR A 187 -2.87 14.16 6.78
C TYR A 187 -1.75 13.95 7.80
N GLU A 188 -2.04 14.15 9.09
CA GLU A 188 -1.05 14.02 10.16
C GLU A 188 -1.60 13.22 11.35
N ASN A 189 -0.68 12.57 12.07
CA ASN A 189 -0.94 11.84 13.29
C ASN A 189 -1.94 10.68 13.12
N PRO A 190 -1.57 9.61 12.40
CA PRO A 190 -2.37 8.40 12.38
C PRO A 190 -2.26 7.70 13.74
N SER A 191 -3.33 7.07 14.21
CA SER A 191 -3.28 6.27 15.43
C SER A 191 -3.44 4.78 15.14
N LEU A 192 -2.81 3.93 15.98
CA LEU A 192 -3.00 2.48 15.90
C LEU A 192 -4.45 2.10 16.22
N GLU A 193 -5.08 2.79 17.16
CA GLU A 193 -6.48 2.56 17.52
C GLU A 193 -7.39 2.74 16.31
N ASN A 194 -7.28 3.89 15.60
CA ASN A 194 -8.02 4.14 14.38
C ASN A 194 -7.71 3.11 13.29
N PHE A 195 -6.43 2.75 13.13
CA PHE A 195 -6.02 1.74 12.16
C PHE A 195 -6.70 0.39 12.42
N LEU A 196 -6.72 -0.10 13.66
CA LEU A 196 -7.36 -1.34 14.05
C LEU A 196 -8.89 -1.28 13.90
N ARG A 197 -9.50 -0.15 14.28
CA ARG A 197 -10.93 0.09 14.06
C ARG A 197 -11.30 0.00 12.59
N LEU A 198 -10.52 0.66 11.71
CA LEU A 198 -10.76 0.64 10.26
C LEU A 198 -10.56 -0.75 9.63
N ILE A 199 -9.68 -1.60 10.19
CA ILE A 199 -9.64 -3.02 9.80
C ILE A 199 -10.95 -3.72 10.19
N LYS A 200 -11.42 -3.56 11.45
CA LYS A 200 -12.68 -4.15 11.92
C LYS A 200 -13.89 -3.74 11.08
N GLU A 201 -13.86 -2.52 10.52
CA GLU A 201 -14.90 -1.97 9.66
C GLU A 201 -14.72 -2.32 8.16
N ASN A 202 -13.78 -3.20 7.80
CA ASN A 202 -13.45 -3.58 6.42
C ASN A 202 -13.03 -2.38 5.52
N LYS A 203 -12.57 -1.27 6.12
CA LYS A 203 -12.05 -0.10 5.41
C LYS A 203 -10.57 -0.22 5.07
N ILE A 204 -9.81 -0.92 5.92
CA ILE A 204 -8.41 -1.30 5.66
C ILE A 204 -8.36 -2.79 5.39
N MET A 205 -7.67 -3.16 4.31
CA MET A 205 -7.43 -4.55 3.93
C MET A 205 -5.93 -4.85 3.86
N ILE A 206 -5.58 -6.12 3.89
CA ILE A 206 -4.27 -6.62 3.45
C ILE A 206 -4.42 -7.12 2.02
N ASP A 207 -3.58 -6.59 1.12
CA ASP A 207 -3.49 -7.08 -0.25
C ASP A 207 -2.24 -7.94 -0.39
N ILE A 208 -2.43 -9.25 -0.50
CA ILE A 208 -1.36 -10.22 -0.69
C ILE A 208 -0.95 -10.24 -2.15
N ARG A 209 0.33 -10.00 -2.43
CA ARG A 209 0.92 -9.92 -3.77
C ARG A 209 2.20 -10.76 -3.87
N ILE A 210 2.09 -12.05 -3.63
CA ILE A 210 3.25 -12.94 -3.51
C ILE A 210 3.36 -13.80 -4.76
N GLY A 211 4.45 -13.62 -5.50
CA GLY A 211 4.81 -14.42 -6.67
C GLY A 211 6.15 -15.15 -6.48
N VAL A 212 6.78 -15.46 -7.60
CA VAL A 212 8.11 -16.06 -7.69
C VAL A 212 8.96 -15.35 -8.74
N TYR A 213 10.27 -15.53 -8.66
CA TYR A 213 11.17 -15.13 -9.73
C TYR A 213 11.12 -16.19 -10.84
N HIS A 214 10.81 -15.77 -12.07
CA HIS A 214 10.61 -16.65 -13.24
C HIS A 214 11.87 -16.76 -14.14
N ASP A 215 12.90 -15.95 -13.93
CA ASP A 215 14.11 -16.01 -14.74
C ASP A 215 14.91 -17.26 -14.43
N LEU A 216 14.89 -18.23 -15.35
CA LEU A 216 15.60 -19.51 -15.28
C LEU A 216 17.11 -19.36 -15.09
N ASN A 217 17.70 -18.26 -15.58
CA ASN A 217 19.13 -17.97 -15.45
C ASN A 217 19.48 -17.28 -14.13
N SER A 218 18.48 -16.91 -13.33
CA SER A 218 18.69 -16.21 -12.08
C SER A 218 18.90 -17.18 -10.92
N LYS A 219 19.89 -16.89 -10.07
CA LYS A 219 20.06 -17.56 -8.76
C LYS A 219 18.85 -17.43 -7.83
N LYS A 220 17.86 -16.61 -8.21
CA LYS A 220 16.62 -16.39 -7.49
C LYS A 220 15.44 -17.18 -8.08
N TYR A 221 15.62 -17.93 -9.16
CA TYR A 221 14.55 -18.74 -9.76
C TYR A 221 13.79 -19.54 -8.69
N GLU A 222 12.48 -19.59 -8.79
CA GLU A 222 11.51 -20.17 -7.83
C GLU A 222 11.50 -19.56 -6.42
N LYS A 223 12.40 -18.65 -6.09
CA LYS A 223 12.35 -17.98 -4.79
C LYS A 223 11.14 -17.05 -4.74
N THR A 224 10.56 -16.95 -3.54
CA THR A 224 9.43 -16.06 -3.29
C THR A 224 9.79 -14.61 -3.61
N HIS A 225 8.93 -13.97 -4.40
CA HIS A 225 9.00 -12.56 -4.74
C HIS A 225 7.72 -11.87 -4.26
N ASP A 226 7.86 -10.94 -3.33
CA ASP A 226 6.75 -10.12 -2.85
C ASP A 226 6.65 -8.86 -3.71
N HIS A 227 5.55 -8.72 -4.44
CA HIS A 227 5.25 -7.58 -5.30
C HIS A 227 4.57 -6.41 -4.54
N GLY A 228 4.74 -6.35 -3.22
CA GLY A 228 4.22 -5.27 -2.40
C GLY A 228 2.99 -5.65 -1.59
N THR A 229 3.02 -6.82 -0.95
CA THR A 229 2.04 -7.20 0.09
C THR A 229 2.00 -6.12 1.16
N GLY A 230 0.80 -5.61 1.45
CA GLY A 230 0.67 -4.51 2.40
C GLY A 230 -0.76 -4.10 2.71
N PHE A 231 -0.88 -3.12 3.56
CA PHE A 231 -2.15 -2.57 4.00
C PHE A 231 -2.62 -1.47 3.04
N ARG A 232 -3.90 -1.51 2.69
CA ARG A 232 -4.52 -0.57 1.75
C ARG A 232 -5.83 -0.02 2.30
N ILE A 233 -6.12 1.22 1.94
CA ILE A 233 -7.32 1.97 2.35
C ILE A 233 -7.86 2.76 1.15
N LYS A 234 -9.14 3.13 1.15
CA LYS A 234 -9.67 4.10 0.18
C LYS A 234 -9.42 5.53 0.65
N GLU A 235 -9.20 6.45 -0.30
CA GLU A 235 -8.94 7.86 0.03
C GLU A 235 -10.03 8.47 0.92
N LYS A 236 -11.29 8.17 0.64
CA LYS A 236 -12.43 8.70 1.41
C LYS A 236 -12.37 8.39 2.91
N ASP A 237 -11.64 7.33 3.28
CA ASP A 237 -11.52 6.84 4.66
C ASP A 237 -10.24 7.36 5.35
N PHE A 238 -9.37 8.11 4.68
CA PHE A 238 -8.14 8.67 5.28
C PHE A 238 -8.43 9.57 6.47
N CYS A 239 -9.48 10.40 6.40
CA CYS A 239 -9.86 11.28 7.50
C CYS A 239 -10.24 10.54 8.79
N GLU A 240 -10.54 9.25 8.72
CA GLU A 240 -10.82 8.43 9.89
C GLU A 240 -9.56 7.79 10.50
N LEU A 241 -8.46 7.71 9.72
CA LEU A 241 -7.18 7.19 10.18
C LEU A 241 -6.34 8.26 10.88
N TYR A 242 -6.43 9.50 10.40
CA TYR A 242 -5.59 10.62 10.82
C TYR A 242 -6.38 11.62 11.68
N GLU A 243 -5.70 12.22 12.66
CA GLU A 243 -6.29 13.25 13.52
C GLU A 243 -6.48 14.58 12.80
N ASN A 244 -5.51 14.95 11.94
CA ASN A 244 -5.48 16.23 11.27
C ASN A 244 -5.54 16.06 9.75
N LYS A 245 -6.32 16.94 9.12
CA LYS A 245 -6.46 17.04 7.65
C LYS A 245 -6.55 18.50 7.25
N TYR A 246 -5.75 18.92 6.29
CA TYR A 246 -5.84 20.27 5.72
C TYR A 246 -5.33 20.28 4.26
N ASN A 247 -5.76 21.27 3.49
CA ASN A 247 -5.23 21.49 2.15
C ASN A 247 -3.84 22.13 2.26
N ILE A 248 -2.90 21.72 1.39
CA ILE A 248 -1.55 22.30 1.35
C ILE A 248 -1.55 23.82 1.16
N GLU A 249 -2.59 24.37 0.54
CA GLU A 249 -2.71 25.82 0.30
C GLU A 249 -3.10 26.62 1.56
N GLU A 250 -3.62 25.93 2.58
CA GLU A 250 -4.03 26.53 3.86
C GLU A 250 -2.88 26.72 4.86
N ILE A 251 -1.67 26.31 4.48
CA ILE A 251 -0.44 26.38 5.31
C ILE A 251 0.25 27.73 5.19
#